data_34cd2b97e34d5339b1734b729eed5142
#
_entry.id   34cd2b97e34d5339b1734b729eed5142
#
_cell.length_a   1.000
_cell.length_b   1.000
_cell.length_c   1.000
_cell.angle_alpha   90.00
_cell.angle_beta   90.00
_cell.angle_gamma   90.00
#
_symmetry.space_group_name_H-M   'P 1'
#
loop_
_entity.id
_entity.type
_entity.pdbx_description
1 polymer ?
#
loop_
_entity_poly.entity_id
_entity_poly.type
_entity_poly.pdbx_seq_one_letter_code
_entity_poly.pdbx_strand_id
1 'polypeptide(L)'
;MRSRRYVESINNCETCAVGFASLGDTPCTKCEGLREYADEPEQAVCKQSAPGEMPSADNTDVVDCPKGTDLEGCVCPKNTFLTLDGKLCDEFEDGNEGVDLSEEGMTLETLPVLPGYWRTNNHSSDVRPCPVAEACVGWNVSATYCREGHTGPYCNLCEDGYVRMRTLSSSSLY
;
A
#
# COMPACT_ATOMS: atom_id res chain seq x y z
N MET A 1 -44.79 -30.95 -35.88
CA MET A 1 -43.64 -31.67 -35.29
C MET A 1 -42.52 -30.68 -35.02
N ARG A 2 -42.31 -30.27 -33.75
CA ARG A 2 -41.22 -29.38 -33.36
C ARG A 2 -40.02 -30.24 -33.02
N SER A 3 -38.97 -30.16 -33.84
CA SER A 3 -37.69 -30.79 -33.57
C SER A 3 -37.07 -30.13 -32.32
N ARG A 4 -36.97 -30.91 -31.23
CA ARG A 4 -36.15 -30.53 -30.09
C ARG A 4 -34.70 -30.69 -30.52
N ARG A 5 -33.99 -29.56 -30.64
CA ARG A 5 -32.53 -29.60 -30.70
C ARG A 5 -32.03 -30.07 -29.32
N TYR A 6 -31.49 -31.24 -29.32
CA TYR A 6 -30.64 -31.70 -28.22
C TYR A 6 -29.40 -30.83 -28.22
N VAL A 7 -29.23 -30.00 -27.22
CA VAL A 7 -27.92 -29.36 -26.95
C VAL A 7 -27.16 -30.44 -26.21
N GLU A 8 -26.21 -31.09 -26.91
CA GLU A 8 -25.18 -31.87 -26.25
C GLU A 8 -24.39 -30.89 -25.35
N SER A 9 -24.58 -30.95 -24.07
CA SER A 9 -23.69 -30.35 -23.09
C SER A 9 -22.42 -31.22 -23.13
N ILE A 10 -21.40 -30.72 -23.81
CA ILE A 10 -20.06 -31.33 -23.80
C ILE A 10 -19.52 -31.05 -22.41
N ASN A 11 -19.55 -32.04 -21.52
CA ASN A 11 -18.83 -32.06 -20.26
C ASN A 11 -17.32 -32.20 -20.57
N ASN A 12 -16.69 -31.12 -21.00
CA ASN A 12 -15.25 -31.10 -21.14
C ASN A 12 -14.63 -30.78 -19.75
N CYS A 13 -13.72 -31.64 -19.32
CA CYS A 13 -12.81 -31.29 -18.23
C CYS A 13 -11.69 -30.40 -18.81
N GLU A 14 -11.55 -29.23 -18.28
CA GLU A 14 -10.48 -28.29 -18.64
C GLU A 14 -9.47 -28.23 -17.51
N THR A 15 -8.19 -28.06 -17.83
CA THR A 15 -7.11 -27.96 -16.86
C THR A 15 -7.05 -26.55 -16.28
N CYS A 16 -6.75 -26.42 -15.00
CA CYS A 16 -6.44 -25.11 -14.41
C CYS A 16 -5.09 -24.63 -14.92
N ALA A 17 -5.03 -23.33 -15.25
CA ALA A 17 -3.78 -22.67 -15.57
C ALA A 17 -2.93 -22.45 -14.32
N VAL A 18 -1.65 -22.12 -14.48
CA VAL A 18 -0.76 -21.67 -13.41
C VAL A 18 -1.39 -20.50 -12.65
N GLY A 19 -1.16 -20.40 -11.34
CA GLY A 19 -1.82 -19.45 -10.46
C GLY A 19 -3.21 -19.88 -9.97
N PHE A 20 -3.74 -21.01 -10.46
CA PHE A 20 -5.07 -21.53 -10.10
C PHE A 20 -4.97 -23.00 -9.69
N ALA A 21 -5.86 -23.42 -8.79
CA ALA A 21 -6.03 -24.80 -8.37
C ALA A 21 -7.52 -25.21 -8.36
N SER A 22 -7.78 -26.52 -8.52
CA SER A 22 -9.13 -27.09 -8.46
C SER A 22 -9.11 -28.50 -7.93
N LEU A 23 -9.94 -28.80 -6.97
CA LEU A 23 -10.10 -30.14 -6.40
C LEU A 23 -11.40 -30.77 -6.90
N GLY A 24 -11.29 -31.84 -7.70
CA GLY A 24 -12.43 -32.59 -8.25
C GLY A 24 -13.25 -31.74 -9.23
N ASP A 25 -14.58 -31.77 -9.10
CA ASP A 25 -15.52 -31.08 -9.99
C ASP A 25 -15.72 -29.59 -9.65
N THR A 26 -14.82 -28.99 -8.87
CA THR A 26 -14.90 -27.55 -8.54
C THR A 26 -14.27 -26.71 -9.64
N PRO A 27 -14.74 -25.46 -9.87
CA PRO A 27 -14.10 -24.57 -10.82
C PRO A 27 -12.69 -24.18 -10.36
N CYS A 28 -11.81 -23.85 -11.31
CA CYS A 28 -10.48 -23.34 -11.01
C CYS A 28 -10.56 -22.07 -10.15
N THR A 29 -9.97 -22.10 -8.98
CA THR A 29 -9.91 -20.99 -8.04
C THR A 29 -8.49 -20.41 -8.03
N LYS A 30 -8.35 -19.09 -8.09
CA LYS A 30 -7.07 -18.42 -7.99
C LYS A 30 -6.47 -18.64 -6.60
N CYS A 31 -5.17 -18.89 -6.53
CA CYS A 31 -4.43 -18.92 -5.29
C CYS A 31 -4.23 -17.48 -4.78
N GLU A 32 -4.98 -17.06 -3.76
CA GLU A 32 -5.00 -15.67 -3.25
C GLU A 32 -4.60 -15.57 -1.77
N GLY A 33 -4.23 -16.71 -1.15
CA GLY A 33 -3.69 -16.70 0.21
C GLY A 33 -2.35 -15.99 0.28
N LEU A 34 -2.01 -15.46 1.45
CA LEU A 34 -0.80 -14.65 1.70
C LEU A 34 0.50 -15.34 1.23
N ARG A 35 0.49 -16.68 1.17
CA ARG A 35 1.64 -17.52 0.79
C ARG A 35 1.29 -18.57 -0.27
N GLU A 36 0.13 -18.44 -0.92
CA GLU A 36 -0.40 -19.43 -1.84
C GLU A 36 0.00 -19.14 -3.29
N TYR A 37 0.48 -20.15 -3.99
CA TYR A 37 0.85 -20.08 -5.41
C TYR A 37 0.58 -21.40 -6.14
N ALA A 38 0.57 -21.36 -7.45
CA ALA A 38 0.49 -22.53 -8.32
C ALA A 38 1.42 -22.36 -9.52
N ASP A 39 2.59 -22.99 -9.47
CA ASP A 39 3.67 -22.90 -10.47
C ASP A 39 3.51 -23.87 -11.65
N GLU A 40 2.58 -24.80 -11.56
CA GLU A 40 2.28 -25.78 -12.59
C GLU A 40 0.79 -25.79 -12.94
N PRO A 41 0.41 -26.11 -14.16
CA PRO A 41 -1.00 -26.34 -14.48
C PRO A 41 -1.50 -27.63 -13.79
N GLU A 42 -2.82 -27.81 -13.74
CA GLU A 42 -3.49 -29.01 -13.20
C GLU A 42 -3.30 -29.24 -11.70
N GLN A 43 -2.91 -28.24 -10.94
CA GLN A 43 -2.77 -28.38 -9.49
C GLN A 43 -4.14 -28.54 -8.81
N ALA A 44 -4.22 -29.53 -7.92
CA ALA A 44 -5.43 -29.77 -7.13
C ALA A 44 -5.59 -28.78 -5.96
N VAL A 45 -4.46 -28.32 -5.41
CA VAL A 45 -4.43 -27.37 -4.29
C VAL A 45 -3.28 -26.39 -4.49
N CYS A 46 -3.46 -25.16 -3.98
CA CYS A 46 -2.37 -24.20 -3.98
C CYS A 46 -1.20 -24.67 -3.09
N LYS A 47 0.03 -24.47 -3.55
CA LYS A 47 1.25 -24.67 -2.75
C LYS A 47 1.41 -23.52 -1.76
N GLN A 48 2.20 -23.73 -0.71
CA GLN A 48 2.59 -22.71 0.25
C GLN A 48 4.06 -22.36 0.07
N SER A 49 4.40 -21.07 -0.02
CA SER A 49 5.80 -20.63 -0.05
C SER A 49 6.51 -20.94 1.27
N ALA A 50 7.83 -21.12 1.23
CA ALA A 50 8.63 -21.33 2.42
C ALA A 50 8.78 -20.03 3.24
N PRO A 51 9.13 -20.09 4.55
CA PRO A 51 9.50 -18.91 5.32
C PRO A 51 10.61 -18.11 4.63
N GLY A 52 10.45 -16.82 4.49
CA GLY A 52 11.38 -15.96 3.75
C GLY A 52 11.10 -15.85 2.25
N GLU A 53 10.04 -16.50 1.77
CA GLU A 53 9.56 -16.41 0.39
C GLU A 53 8.10 -15.98 0.33
N MET A 54 7.73 -15.30 -0.72
CA MET A 54 6.36 -14.86 -1.00
C MET A 54 5.96 -15.23 -2.43
N PRO A 55 4.67 -15.40 -2.71
CA PRO A 55 4.21 -15.58 -4.08
C PRO A 55 4.58 -14.37 -4.95
N SER A 56 4.90 -14.64 -6.22
CA SER A 56 4.99 -13.59 -7.23
C SER A 56 3.65 -12.86 -7.41
N ALA A 57 3.65 -11.68 -8.04
CA ALA A 57 2.45 -10.86 -8.19
C ALA A 57 1.28 -11.56 -8.93
N ASP A 58 1.57 -12.56 -9.74
CA ASP A 58 0.62 -13.39 -10.48
C ASP A 58 0.32 -14.75 -9.81
N ASN A 59 0.97 -15.03 -8.67
CA ASN A 59 0.90 -16.28 -7.91
C ASN A 59 1.34 -17.54 -8.67
N THR A 60 2.22 -17.38 -9.65
CA THR A 60 2.72 -18.48 -10.48
C THR A 60 4.11 -18.98 -10.07
N ASP A 61 4.78 -18.28 -9.18
CA ASP A 61 6.13 -18.59 -8.71
C ASP A 61 6.33 -18.04 -7.29
N VAL A 62 7.52 -18.22 -6.73
CA VAL A 62 7.93 -17.62 -5.46
C VAL A 62 9.13 -16.70 -5.65
N VAL A 63 9.19 -15.66 -4.86
CA VAL A 63 10.29 -14.71 -4.80
C VAL A 63 10.74 -14.51 -3.35
N ASP A 64 11.98 -14.12 -3.15
CA ASP A 64 12.48 -13.80 -1.81
C ASP A 64 11.70 -12.62 -1.20
N CYS A 65 11.42 -12.70 0.10
CA CYS A 65 10.88 -11.56 0.82
C CYS A 65 11.81 -10.35 0.76
N PRO A 66 11.26 -9.13 0.80
CA PRO A 66 12.07 -7.91 0.94
C PRO A 66 13.01 -8.00 2.14
N LYS A 67 14.18 -7.42 2.05
CA LYS A 67 15.15 -7.39 3.16
C LYS A 67 14.56 -6.63 4.35
N GLY A 68 14.75 -7.17 5.55
CA GLY A 68 14.27 -6.55 6.78
C GLY A 68 12.82 -6.89 7.14
N THR A 69 12.11 -7.68 6.32
CA THR A 69 10.79 -8.19 6.66
C THR A 69 10.88 -9.38 7.64
N ASP A 70 9.75 -9.67 8.32
CA ASP A 70 9.61 -10.95 9.00
C ASP A 70 9.58 -12.12 8.00
N LEU A 71 9.94 -13.31 8.46
CA LEU A 71 10.05 -14.49 7.60
C LEU A 71 8.71 -15.21 7.37
N GLU A 72 7.67 -14.87 8.13
CA GLU A 72 6.37 -15.55 8.05
C GLU A 72 5.41 -14.83 7.09
N GLY A 73 5.37 -13.51 7.14
CA GLY A 73 4.45 -12.68 6.36
C GLY A 73 5.11 -11.81 5.29
N CYS A 74 6.44 -11.74 5.25
CA CYS A 74 7.17 -10.78 4.42
C CYS A 74 6.73 -9.33 4.65
N VAL A 75 6.44 -9.02 5.90
CA VAL A 75 5.90 -7.74 6.32
C VAL A 75 6.99 -6.91 7.00
N CYS A 76 7.05 -5.63 6.72
CA CYS A 76 7.97 -4.73 7.40
C CYS A 76 7.57 -4.57 8.87
N PRO A 77 8.52 -4.71 9.82
CA PRO A 77 8.24 -4.53 11.23
C PRO A 77 7.89 -3.06 11.57
N LYS A 78 7.38 -2.84 12.76
CA LYS A 78 7.11 -1.48 13.28
C LYS A 78 8.36 -0.61 13.21
N ASN A 79 8.16 0.68 13.03
CA ASN A 79 9.19 1.71 12.84
C ASN A 79 9.97 1.60 11.52
N THR A 80 9.54 0.74 10.61
CA THR A 80 10.10 0.64 9.26
C THR A 80 8.99 0.72 8.21
N PHE A 81 9.37 0.98 6.97
CA PHE A 81 8.46 1.00 5.83
C PHE A 81 9.09 0.33 4.62
N LEU A 82 8.27 -0.29 3.78
CA LEU A 82 8.73 -0.87 2.51
C LEU A 82 9.06 0.24 1.52
N THR A 83 10.28 0.20 0.98
CA THR A 83 10.73 1.12 -0.07
C THR A 83 9.92 0.98 -1.35
N LEU A 84 9.91 2.01 -2.22
CA LEU A 84 9.15 2.00 -3.49
C LEU A 84 9.52 0.87 -4.44
N ASP A 85 10.77 0.41 -4.41
CA ASP A 85 11.20 -0.71 -5.23
C ASP A 85 10.78 -2.08 -4.66
N GLY A 86 10.14 -2.08 -3.49
CA GLY A 86 9.63 -3.28 -2.85
C GLY A 86 10.69 -4.25 -2.33
N LYS A 87 11.94 -3.80 -2.15
CA LYS A 87 13.07 -4.71 -1.85
C LYS A 87 13.60 -4.65 -0.43
N LEU A 88 13.28 -3.59 0.30
CA LEU A 88 13.87 -3.32 1.61
C LEU A 88 12.85 -2.67 2.55
N CYS A 89 12.84 -3.09 3.80
CA CYS A 89 12.27 -2.30 4.88
C CYS A 89 13.32 -1.32 5.38
N ASP A 90 13.02 -0.03 5.30
CA ASP A 90 13.93 1.07 5.63
C ASP A 90 13.41 1.86 6.83
N GLU A 91 14.28 2.59 7.48
CA GLU A 91 13.99 3.47 8.60
C GLU A 91 14.12 4.93 8.15
N PHE A 92 13.47 5.86 8.85
CA PHE A 92 13.72 7.28 8.61
C PHE A 92 15.02 7.71 9.29
N GLU A 93 15.94 8.33 8.53
CA GLU A 93 17.23 8.80 9.02
C GLU A 93 17.12 9.80 10.19
N ASP A 94 16.05 10.60 10.21
CA ASP A 94 15.78 11.62 11.23
C ASP A 94 14.88 11.14 12.40
N GLY A 95 14.70 9.83 12.58
CA GLY A 95 14.04 9.26 13.75
C GLY A 95 12.51 9.30 13.74
N ASN A 96 11.87 9.08 12.59
CA ASN A 96 10.42 8.94 12.44
C ASN A 96 9.58 10.19 12.81
N GLU A 97 10.21 11.37 12.93
CA GLU A 97 9.44 12.58 13.20
C GLU A 97 8.49 12.90 12.04
N GLY A 98 7.23 13.10 12.35
CA GLY A 98 6.20 13.49 11.40
C GLY A 98 5.51 12.36 10.64
N VAL A 99 5.79 11.10 10.97
CA VAL A 99 5.12 9.91 10.41
C VAL A 99 4.63 8.96 11.52
N ASP A 100 3.60 8.19 11.21
CA ASP A 100 3.13 7.13 12.10
C ASP A 100 3.55 5.76 11.55
N LEU A 101 4.49 5.12 12.22
CA LEU A 101 5.00 3.77 11.94
C LEU A 101 4.66 2.79 13.09
N SER A 102 3.60 3.05 13.83
CA SER A 102 3.17 2.20 14.95
C SER A 102 2.65 0.84 14.52
N GLU A 103 2.23 0.70 13.26
CA GLU A 103 1.73 -0.54 12.69
C GLU A 103 2.80 -1.24 11.84
N GLU A 104 2.65 -2.56 11.67
CA GLU A 104 3.47 -3.37 10.78
C GLU A 104 2.98 -3.26 9.32
N GLY A 105 3.85 -3.58 8.36
CA GLY A 105 3.47 -3.62 6.94
C GLY A 105 3.29 -2.26 6.27
N MET A 106 3.81 -1.20 6.87
CA MET A 106 3.78 0.12 6.26
C MET A 106 4.61 0.16 4.99
N THR A 107 4.10 0.83 3.98
CA THR A 107 4.82 1.13 2.73
C THR A 107 5.02 2.64 2.62
N LEU A 108 6.02 3.07 1.87
CA LEU A 108 6.24 4.50 1.63
C LEU A 108 4.98 5.19 1.06
N GLU A 109 4.21 4.50 0.21
CA GLU A 109 3.00 5.05 -0.40
C GLU A 109 1.85 5.25 0.59
N THR A 110 1.68 4.31 1.52
CA THR A 110 0.58 4.31 2.49
C THR A 110 0.90 4.99 3.81
N LEU A 111 2.14 5.40 3.98
CA LEU A 111 2.68 5.99 5.20
C LEU A 111 1.86 7.22 5.66
N PRO A 112 1.26 7.19 6.87
CA PRO A 112 0.56 8.34 7.41
C PRO A 112 1.53 9.46 7.81
N VAL A 113 1.27 10.68 7.37
CA VAL A 113 1.99 11.89 7.79
C VAL A 113 1.21 12.56 8.92
N LEU A 114 1.87 12.86 10.01
CA LEU A 114 1.26 13.45 11.19
C LEU A 114 0.87 14.93 10.97
N PRO A 115 -0.14 15.45 11.69
CA PRO A 115 -0.45 16.88 11.68
C PRO A 115 0.77 17.73 12.02
N GLY A 116 0.92 18.85 11.32
CA GLY A 116 2.11 19.72 11.43
C GLY A 116 3.23 19.38 10.47
N TYR A 117 3.13 18.29 9.74
CA TYR A 117 4.13 17.83 8.78
C TYR A 117 3.59 17.72 7.36
N TRP A 118 4.49 17.73 6.40
CA TRP A 118 4.20 17.71 4.97
C TRP A 118 5.28 16.94 4.19
N ARG A 119 4.90 16.29 3.09
CA ARG A 119 5.81 15.73 2.08
C ARG A 119 5.32 16.07 0.68
N THR A 120 6.22 16.03 -0.30
CA THR A 120 5.91 16.43 -1.69
C THR A 120 4.84 15.54 -2.33
N ASN A 121 4.89 14.24 -2.07
CA ASN A 121 3.94 13.23 -2.55
C ASN A 121 4.12 11.94 -1.74
N ASN A 122 3.29 10.93 -2.02
CA ASN A 122 3.34 9.63 -1.34
C ASN A 122 4.55 8.75 -1.69
N HIS A 123 5.38 9.15 -2.66
CA HIS A 123 6.62 8.46 -3.02
C HIS A 123 7.86 9.10 -2.39
N SER A 124 7.70 10.15 -1.62
CA SER A 124 8.80 10.86 -0.96
C SER A 124 8.93 10.43 0.50
N SER A 125 10.12 10.04 0.92
CA SER A 125 10.50 9.84 2.32
C SER A 125 10.88 11.15 3.00
N ASP A 126 11.05 12.26 2.27
CA ASP A 126 11.37 13.59 2.81
C ASP A 126 10.12 14.21 3.46
N VAL A 127 9.92 13.95 4.74
CA VAL A 127 8.83 14.49 5.56
C VAL A 127 9.39 15.63 6.43
N ARG A 128 8.80 16.82 6.34
CA ARG A 128 9.31 18.03 7.01
C ARG A 128 8.24 18.75 7.80
N PRO A 129 8.61 19.41 8.90
CA PRO A 129 7.69 20.25 9.65
C PRO A 129 7.22 21.46 8.82
N CYS A 130 5.94 21.79 8.96
CA CYS A 130 5.36 22.97 8.34
C CYS A 130 5.70 24.23 9.15
N PRO A 131 6.06 25.36 8.49
CA PRO A 131 6.31 26.64 9.18
C PRO A 131 5.10 27.13 9.99
N VAL A 132 3.91 26.78 9.55
CA VAL A 132 2.64 27.00 10.26
C VAL A 132 2.03 25.61 10.47
N ALA A 133 2.28 25.02 11.63
CA ALA A 133 1.90 23.64 11.92
C ALA A 133 0.39 23.40 11.72
N GLU A 134 -0.46 24.35 12.10
CA GLU A 134 -1.91 24.26 12.00
C GLU A 134 -2.43 24.26 10.56
N ALA A 135 -1.61 24.70 9.58
CA ALA A 135 -1.95 24.67 8.17
C ALA A 135 -1.79 23.27 7.56
N CYS A 136 -0.99 22.42 8.17
CA CYS A 136 -0.75 21.04 7.74
C CYS A 136 -1.54 20.08 8.62
N VAL A 137 -2.59 19.51 8.04
CA VAL A 137 -3.47 18.57 8.77
C VAL A 137 -2.96 17.15 8.82
N GLY A 138 -1.82 16.89 8.16
CA GLY A 138 -1.30 15.55 7.98
C GLY A 138 -1.99 14.84 6.81
N TRP A 139 -1.57 13.61 6.54
CA TRP A 139 -2.15 12.82 5.45
C TRP A 139 -2.42 11.39 5.90
N ASN A 140 -3.64 10.95 5.67
CA ASN A 140 -4.00 9.56 5.55
C ASN A 140 -4.59 9.35 4.15
N VAL A 141 -4.68 8.16 3.67
CA VAL A 141 -4.95 7.72 2.28
C VAL A 141 -6.09 8.47 1.54
N SER A 142 -6.87 9.31 2.20
CA SER A 142 -8.07 9.97 1.67
C SER A 142 -8.08 11.50 1.75
N ALA A 143 -7.06 12.16 2.27
CA ALA A 143 -7.10 13.60 2.54
C ALA A 143 -5.98 14.39 1.85
N THR A 144 -6.20 15.68 1.69
CA THR A 144 -5.16 16.64 1.29
C THR A 144 -4.28 16.96 2.50
N TYR A 145 -2.99 17.27 2.28
CA TYR A 145 -2.06 17.66 3.35
C TYR A 145 -2.44 18.98 4.03
N CYS A 146 -3.16 19.84 3.32
CA CYS A 146 -3.41 21.21 3.74
C CYS A 146 -4.82 21.40 4.29
N ARG A 147 -4.91 22.21 5.33
CA ARG A 147 -6.17 22.73 5.86
C ARG A 147 -6.87 23.59 4.81
N GLU A 148 -8.19 23.65 4.86
CA GLU A 148 -9.03 24.52 4.01
C GLU A 148 -8.49 25.96 3.96
N GLY A 149 -8.43 26.53 2.75
CA GLY A 149 -7.85 27.84 2.47
C GLY A 149 -6.33 27.87 2.34
N HIS A 150 -5.66 26.73 2.54
CA HIS A 150 -4.22 26.58 2.40
C HIS A 150 -3.86 25.62 1.27
N THR A 151 -2.80 25.94 0.53
CA THR A 151 -2.33 25.14 -0.61
C THR A 151 -0.80 25.23 -0.77
N GLY A 152 -0.27 24.46 -1.75
CA GLY A 152 1.13 24.47 -2.15
C GLY A 152 2.08 23.80 -1.15
N PRO A 153 3.39 23.93 -1.38
CA PRO A 153 4.39 23.34 -0.51
C PRO A 153 4.27 23.83 0.93
N TYR A 154 4.32 22.89 1.88
CA TYR A 154 4.18 23.15 3.32
C TYR A 154 2.86 23.85 3.69
N CYS A 155 1.84 23.80 2.82
CA CYS A 155 0.57 24.50 3.02
C CYS A 155 0.74 26.02 3.26
N ASN A 156 1.79 26.59 2.70
CA ASN A 156 2.21 27.98 2.99
C ASN A 156 1.66 29.02 2.00
N LEU A 157 0.81 28.62 1.08
CA LEU A 157 0.09 29.52 0.17
C LEU A 157 -1.38 29.57 0.54
N CYS A 158 -2.06 30.66 0.20
CA CYS A 158 -3.50 30.72 0.27
C CYS A 158 -4.12 30.21 -1.04
N GLU A 159 -5.24 29.52 -0.95
CA GLU A 159 -6.08 29.17 -2.09
C GLU A 159 -6.70 30.43 -2.70
N ASP A 160 -7.19 30.33 -3.93
CA ASP A 160 -7.92 31.40 -4.59
C ASP A 160 -9.15 31.81 -3.75
N GLY A 161 -9.30 33.11 -3.51
CA GLY A 161 -10.37 33.65 -2.65
C GLY A 161 -10.00 33.77 -1.16
N TYR A 162 -8.84 33.28 -0.74
CA TYR A 162 -8.32 33.44 0.63
C TYR A 162 -7.16 34.44 0.66
N VAL A 163 -7.01 35.16 1.77
CA VAL A 163 -5.91 36.10 1.98
C VAL A 163 -5.18 35.81 3.29
N ARG A 164 -3.86 35.98 3.29
CA ARG A 164 -3.05 35.83 4.48
C ARG A 164 -3.31 36.96 5.46
N MET A 165 -3.93 36.67 6.58
CA MET A 165 -4.06 37.60 7.68
C MET A 165 -2.71 37.75 8.39
N ARG A 166 -2.16 38.96 8.41
CA ARG A 166 -1.04 39.29 9.30
C ARG A 166 -1.61 39.60 10.67
N THR A 167 -1.40 38.74 11.66
CA THR A 167 -1.56 39.15 13.05
C THR A 167 -0.52 40.21 13.35
N LEU A 168 -0.95 41.45 13.53
CA LEU A 168 -0.10 42.48 14.11
C LEU A 168 0.15 42.03 15.57
N SER A 169 1.33 41.45 15.82
CA SER A 169 1.81 41.32 17.20
C SER A 169 1.88 42.72 17.78
N SER A 170 1.01 43.02 18.71
CA SER A 170 1.13 44.22 19.53
C SER A 170 2.38 44.07 20.39
N SER A 171 3.54 44.48 19.84
CA SER A 171 4.69 44.78 20.66
C SER A 171 4.31 45.94 21.59
N SER A 172 4.19 45.60 22.85
CA SER A 172 3.99 46.55 23.95
C SER A 172 4.93 47.73 23.81
N LEU A 173 4.34 48.88 23.68
CA LEU A 173 5.00 50.14 24.00
C LEU A 173 5.20 50.18 25.52
N TYR A 174 6.43 50.04 25.98
CA TYR A 174 6.96 50.59 27.24
C TYR A 174 8.31 51.25 26.95
#